data_dc1ead31ff1d01f46cf7afc3e4030acd
#
_entry.id   dc1ead31ff1d01f46cf7afc3e4030acd
#
_cell.length_a   1.000
_cell.length_b   1.000
_cell.length_c   1.000
_cell.angle_alpha   90.00
_cell.angle_beta   90.00
_cell.angle_gamma   90.00
#
_symmetry.space_group_name_H-M   'P 1'
#
loop_
_entity.id
_entity.type
_entity.pdbx_description
1 polymer ?
#
loop_
_entity_poly.entity_id
_entity_poly.type
_entity_poly.pdbx_seq_one_letter_code
_entity_poly.pdbx_strand_id
1 'polypeptide(L)'
;MRRPVFGLSVLSVIACGEATTPAPAHPRPLVTCTAPLNVQVDSRAGPRITWSPACGATYLEVSSLDNRQTFWIIRGDTGKMASGVTYGVNPPDYAARVGPLPLEPGQWYGVRLGVMVDEESYALVGEGVFQR
;
A
#
# COMPACT_ATOMS: atom_id res chain seq x y z
N MET A 1 -48.31 -66.85 -20.90
CA MET A 1 -48.51 -65.57 -20.21
C MET A 1 -47.16 -64.90 -20.12
N ARG A 2 -46.96 -63.86 -20.93
CA ARG A 2 -45.71 -63.03 -20.90
C ARG A 2 -46.07 -61.67 -20.33
N ARG A 3 -45.41 -61.32 -19.24
CA ARG A 3 -45.54 -60.01 -18.63
C ARG A 3 -44.52 -59.06 -19.25
N PRO A 4 -44.87 -57.81 -19.66
CA PRO A 4 -43.91 -56.83 -20.11
C PRO A 4 -43.28 -56.16 -18.90
N VAL A 5 -41.95 -56.07 -18.90
CA VAL A 5 -41.18 -55.34 -17.95
C VAL A 5 -41.08 -53.90 -18.47
N PHE A 6 -41.71 -52.96 -17.78
CA PHE A 6 -41.57 -51.51 -18.04
C PHE A 6 -40.25 -51.05 -17.40
N GLY A 7 -39.29 -50.72 -18.25
CA GLY A 7 -38.07 -50.05 -17.83
C GLY A 7 -38.33 -48.58 -17.62
N LEU A 8 -38.19 -48.12 -16.39
CA LEU A 8 -38.24 -46.69 -16.03
C LEU A 8 -36.86 -46.07 -16.30
N SER A 9 -36.73 -45.29 -17.38
CA SER A 9 -35.52 -44.49 -17.63
C SER A 9 -35.61 -43.23 -16.82
N VAL A 10 -34.72 -43.15 -15.81
CA VAL A 10 -34.52 -41.90 -15.03
C VAL A 10 -33.56 -41.01 -15.82
N LEU A 11 -34.06 -39.94 -16.42
CA LEU A 11 -33.25 -38.87 -16.97
C LEU A 11 -32.68 -38.03 -15.80
N SER A 12 -31.41 -38.20 -15.51
CA SER A 12 -30.68 -37.29 -14.62
C SER A 12 -30.34 -36.02 -15.38
N VAL A 13 -31.06 -34.96 -15.09
CA VAL A 13 -30.70 -33.60 -15.57
C VAL A 13 -29.56 -33.10 -14.69
N ILE A 14 -28.35 -33.13 -15.22
CA ILE A 14 -27.19 -32.48 -14.61
C ILE A 14 -27.33 -30.98 -14.89
N ALA A 15 -27.83 -30.22 -13.93
CA ALA A 15 -27.75 -28.77 -13.96
C ALA A 15 -26.30 -28.34 -13.76
N CYS A 16 -25.59 -28.05 -14.84
CA CYS A 16 -24.33 -27.30 -14.77
C CYS A 16 -24.67 -25.90 -14.28
N GLY A 17 -24.56 -25.67 -12.96
CA GLY A 17 -24.52 -24.34 -12.40
C GLY A 17 -23.22 -23.67 -12.86
N GLU A 18 -23.30 -22.71 -13.78
CA GLU A 18 -22.17 -21.84 -14.09
C GLU A 18 -21.83 -21.07 -12.83
N ALA A 19 -20.69 -21.40 -12.22
CA ALA A 19 -20.13 -20.61 -11.16
C ALA A 19 -19.69 -19.26 -11.76
N THR A 20 -20.54 -18.24 -11.59
CA THR A 20 -20.20 -16.88 -11.99
C THR A 20 -19.10 -16.40 -11.07
N THR A 21 -17.85 -16.42 -11.54
CA THR A 21 -16.73 -15.80 -10.83
C THR A 21 -17.01 -14.31 -10.77
N PRO A 22 -17.10 -13.68 -9.56
CA PRO A 22 -17.30 -12.24 -9.49
C PRO A 22 -16.12 -11.56 -10.20
N ALA A 23 -16.42 -10.58 -11.05
CA ALA A 23 -15.39 -9.79 -11.72
C ALA A 23 -14.46 -9.19 -10.65
N PRO A 24 -13.12 -9.20 -10.87
CA PRO A 24 -12.19 -8.60 -9.91
C PRO A 24 -12.60 -7.13 -9.72
N ALA A 25 -12.83 -6.77 -8.45
CA ALA A 25 -13.16 -5.39 -8.11
C ALA A 25 -12.02 -4.50 -8.59
N HIS A 26 -12.29 -3.53 -9.46
CA HIS A 26 -11.30 -2.53 -9.84
C HIS A 26 -10.84 -1.80 -8.56
N PRO A 27 -9.53 -1.70 -8.31
CA PRO A 27 -9.05 -0.98 -7.16
C PRO A 27 -9.60 0.45 -7.21
N ARG A 28 -10.28 0.86 -6.14
CA ARG A 28 -10.79 2.23 -6.03
C ARG A 28 -9.61 3.18 -6.02
N PRO A 29 -9.65 4.28 -6.79
CA PRO A 29 -8.58 5.27 -6.73
C PRO A 29 -8.47 5.80 -5.31
N LEU A 30 -7.21 5.90 -4.82
CA LEU A 30 -6.94 6.43 -3.49
C LEU A 30 -7.36 7.89 -3.41
N VAL A 31 -8.07 8.26 -2.34
CA VAL A 31 -8.32 9.66 -2.00
C VAL A 31 -6.99 10.29 -1.60
N THR A 32 -6.75 11.53 -2.02
CA THR A 32 -5.56 12.28 -1.61
C THR A 32 -5.53 12.49 -0.11
N CYS A 33 -4.38 12.24 0.51
CA CYS A 33 -4.20 12.47 1.94
C CYS A 33 -4.40 13.92 2.33
N THR A 34 -5.03 14.12 3.50
CA THR A 34 -5.18 15.41 4.15
C THR A 34 -4.69 15.32 5.60
N ALA A 35 -4.10 16.38 6.13
CA ALA A 35 -3.62 16.41 7.49
C ALA A 35 -4.77 16.47 8.52
N PRO A 36 -4.56 15.98 9.76
CA PRO A 36 -3.41 15.20 10.19
C PRO A 36 -3.60 13.69 9.94
N LEU A 37 -2.50 12.99 9.65
CA LEU A 37 -2.46 11.53 9.60
C LEU A 37 -1.80 10.96 10.84
N ASN A 38 -2.25 9.78 11.25
CA ASN A 38 -1.53 8.96 12.23
C ASN A 38 -0.51 8.10 11.47
N VAL A 39 0.78 8.37 11.66
CA VAL A 39 1.87 7.63 11.02
C VAL A 39 2.52 6.71 12.03
N GLN A 40 2.66 5.44 11.67
CA GLN A 40 3.29 4.41 12.48
C GLN A 40 4.37 3.70 11.68
N VAL A 41 5.42 3.22 12.37
CA VAL A 41 6.49 2.45 11.75
C VAL A 41 6.71 1.17 12.54
N ASP A 42 6.59 0.03 11.85
CA ASP A 42 7.03 -1.26 12.38
C ASP A 42 8.47 -1.49 11.93
N SER A 43 9.40 -1.46 12.89
CA SER A 43 10.83 -1.54 12.63
C SER A 43 11.44 -2.95 12.73
N ARG A 44 10.62 -4.01 12.97
CA ARG A 44 11.13 -5.36 13.28
C ARG A 44 11.87 -6.05 12.14
N ALA A 45 11.45 -5.86 10.89
CA ALA A 45 12.03 -6.58 9.76
C ALA A 45 12.06 -5.69 8.50
N GLY A 46 12.88 -4.64 8.52
CA GLY A 46 12.83 -3.58 7.52
C GLY A 46 11.65 -2.64 7.84
N PRO A 47 11.94 -1.37 8.13
CA PRO A 47 10.90 -0.48 8.62
C PRO A 47 9.73 -0.38 7.64
N ARG A 48 8.53 -0.70 8.11
CA ARG A 48 7.30 -0.58 7.34
C ARG A 48 6.50 0.61 7.86
N ILE A 49 6.26 1.55 6.98
CA ILE A 49 5.60 2.82 7.26
C ILE A 49 4.14 2.70 6.88
N THR A 50 3.26 2.90 7.85
CA THR A 50 1.81 2.88 7.67
C THR A 50 1.18 4.17 8.14
N TRP A 51 0.04 4.52 7.61
CA TRP A 51 -0.73 5.68 8.04
C TRP A 51 -2.22 5.45 7.95
N SER A 52 -2.94 6.20 8.76
CA SER A 52 -4.40 6.21 8.79
C SER A 52 -4.92 7.65 8.95
N PRO A 53 -6.10 7.97 8.41
CA PRO A 53 -6.96 7.13 7.60
C PRO A 53 -6.32 6.72 6.27
N ALA A 54 -6.86 5.68 5.62
CA ALA A 54 -6.37 5.21 4.33
C ALA A 54 -6.53 6.29 3.25
N CYS A 55 -5.41 6.70 2.66
CA CYS A 55 -5.33 7.75 1.64
C CYS A 55 -4.05 7.62 0.83
N GLY A 56 -3.96 8.33 -0.28
CA GLY A 56 -2.79 8.37 -1.14
C GLY A 56 -1.88 9.56 -0.86
N ALA A 57 -0.62 9.28 -0.49
CA ALA A 57 0.44 10.28 -0.39
C ALA A 57 1.29 10.31 -1.66
N THR A 58 2.00 11.39 -1.90
CA THR A 58 2.89 11.53 -3.06
C THR A 58 4.33 11.86 -2.70
N TYR A 59 4.61 12.01 -1.40
CA TYR A 59 5.93 12.28 -0.87
C TYR A 59 6.16 11.50 0.42
N LEU A 60 7.32 10.91 0.56
CA LEU A 60 7.77 10.26 1.79
C LEU A 60 9.25 10.53 1.98
N GLU A 61 9.61 10.97 3.19
CA GLU A 61 10.98 11.22 3.61
C GLU A 61 11.29 10.52 4.92
N VAL A 62 12.46 9.92 4.98
CA VAL A 62 13.07 9.41 6.21
C VAL A 62 14.37 10.18 6.47
N SER A 63 14.48 10.79 7.64
CA SER A 63 15.59 11.63 8.03
C SER A 63 16.02 11.37 9.47
N SER A 64 17.20 11.88 9.86
CA SER A 64 17.57 11.97 11.27
C SER A 64 16.58 12.88 12.01
N LEU A 65 16.41 12.69 13.35
CA LEU A 65 15.46 13.49 14.13
C LEU A 65 15.76 14.99 14.09
N ASP A 66 17.02 15.36 13.96
CA ASP A 66 17.45 16.77 13.87
C ASP A 66 17.34 17.34 12.45
N ASN A 67 16.84 16.55 11.48
CA ASN A 67 16.72 16.88 10.07
C ASN A 67 18.04 17.27 9.36
N ARG A 68 19.19 16.91 9.94
CA ARG A 68 20.50 17.24 9.36
C ARG A 68 20.89 16.27 8.25
N GLN A 69 20.37 15.05 8.28
CA GLN A 69 20.63 14.03 7.28
C GLN A 69 19.35 13.41 6.77
N THR A 70 19.21 13.36 5.46
CA THR A 70 18.13 12.63 4.78
C THR A 70 18.66 11.26 4.37
N PHE A 71 17.91 10.21 4.71
CA PHE A 71 18.26 8.82 4.42
C PHE A 71 17.50 8.28 3.22
N TRP A 72 16.29 8.72 3.00
CA TRP A 72 15.47 8.27 1.89
C TRP A 72 14.40 9.30 1.55
N ILE A 73 14.27 9.59 0.28
CA ILE A 73 13.15 10.37 -0.26
C ILE A 73 12.60 9.62 -1.46
N ILE A 74 11.30 9.37 -1.47
CA ILE A 74 10.55 8.94 -2.63
C ILE A 74 9.46 9.97 -2.95
N ARG A 75 9.32 10.22 -4.23
CA ARG A 75 8.33 11.16 -4.75
C ARG A 75 7.73 10.61 -6.03
N GLY A 76 6.42 10.68 -6.15
CA GLY A 76 5.68 10.34 -7.34
C GLY A 76 5.09 11.56 -8.00
N ASP A 77 5.33 11.69 -9.30
CA ASP A 77 4.76 12.78 -10.10
C ASP A 77 3.37 12.41 -10.62
N THR A 78 3.10 11.10 -10.75
CA THR A 78 1.83 10.54 -11.19
C THR A 78 1.43 9.40 -10.28
N GLY A 79 0.21 9.41 -9.81
CA GLY A 79 -0.28 8.36 -8.90
C GLY A 79 -0.06 8.69 -7.43
N LYS A 80 -0.59 7.84 -6.59
CA LYS A 80 -0.62 8.00 -5.15
C LYS A 80 -0.13 6.73 -4.48
N MET A 81 0.71 6.91 -3.49
CA MET A 81 1.28 5.85 -2.67
C MET A 81 0.28 5.43 -1.60
N ALA A 82 -0.04 4.14 -1.54
CA ALA A 82 -0.86 3.58 -0.47
C ALA A 82 -0.05 3.37 0.81
N SER A 83 -0.71 3.39 1.97
CA SER A 83 -0.14 3.02 3.25
C SER A 83 0.49 1.61 3.20
N GLY A 84 1.60 1.43 3.91
CA GLY A 84 2.32 0.15 3.96
C GLY A 84 3.58 0.14 3.09
N VAL A 85 4.31 1.24 3.06
CA VAL A 85 5.57 1.36 2.34
C VAL A 85 6.72 0.80 3.18
N THR A 86 7.50 -0.10 2.60
CA THR A 86 8.70 -0.63 3.24
C THR A 86 9.91 0.25 2.89
N TYR A 87 10.71 0.60 3.90
CA TYR A 87 11.93 1.37 3.71
C TYR A 87 12.85 0.73 2.67
N GLY A 88 13.28 1.52 1.71
CA GLY A 88 14.17 1.07 0.63
C GLY A 88 13.49 0.34 -0.52
N VAL A 89 12.18 0.11 -0.45
CA VAL A 89 11.39 -0.51 -1.52
C VAL A 89 10.50 0.55 -2.16
N ASN A 90 10.84 0.98 -3.36
CA ASN A 90 10.05 1.98 -4.07
C ASN A 90 8.70 1.36 -4.47
N PRO A 91 7.56 2.01 -4.13
CA PRO A 91 6.28 1.65 -4.71
C PRO A 91 6.29 1.75 -6.24
N PRO A 92 5.40 1.04 -6.97
CA PRO A 92 5.26 1.21 -8.40
C PRO A 92 5.09 2.68 -8.80
N ASP A 93 5.76 3.11 -9.88
CA ASP A 93 5.75 4.48 -10.40
C ASP A 93 6.43 5.53 -9.50
N TYR A 94 7.18 5.09 -8.49
CA TYR A 94 7.95 5.95 -7.60
C TYR A 94 9.44 5.73 -7.77
N ALA A 95 10.20 6.81 -7.77
CA ALA A 95 11.66 6.77 -7.79
C ALA A 95 12.23 7.37 -6.51
N ALA A 96 13.33 6.77 -6.02
CA ALA A 96 14.09 7.38 -4.95
C ALA A 96 14.83 8.62 -5.49
N ARG A 97 14.66 9.73 -4.79
CA ARG A 97 15.41 10.97 -5.04
C ARG A 97 16.67 11.02 -4.20
N VAL A 98 16.62 10.41 -3.01
CA VAL A 98 17.74 10.22 -2.09
C VAL A 98 17.69 8.81 -1.55
N GLY A 99 18.82 8.16 -1.46
CA GLY A 99 18.96 6.84 -0.84
C GLY A 99 18.28 5.70 -1.59
N PRO A 100 17.94 4.63 -0.88
CA PRO A 100 17.98 4.47 0.58
C PRO A 100 19.39 4.33 1.12
N LEU A 101 19.72 5.06 2.17
CA LEU A 101 20.95 4.90 2.92
C LEU A 101 20.76 3.88 4.06
N PRO A 102 21.82 3.15 4.47
CA PRO A 102 21.71 2.22 5.57
C PRO A 102 21.27 2.91 6.88
N LEU A 103 20.31 2.29 7.58
CA LEU A 103 19.88 2.73 8.89
C LEU A 103 20.69 1.99 9.97
N GLU A 104 21.15 2.72 10.97
CA GLU A 104 21.95 2.17 12.06
C GLU A 104 21.08 1.65 13.20
N PRO A 105 21.36 0.44 13.76
CA PRO A 105 20.65 -0.06 14.92
C PRO A 105 20.75 0.89 16.12
N GLY A 106 19.65 1.07 16.84
CA GLY A 106 19.57 1.92 18.01
C GLY A 106 19.39 3.40 17.72
N GLN A 107 19.50 3.84 16.48
CA GLN A 107 19.28 5.24 16.11
C GLN A 107 17.81 5.56 15.90
N TRP A 108 17.45 6.81 16.17
CA TRP A 108 16.12 7.34 15.96
C TRP A 108 16.02 8.08 14.64
N TYR A 109 14.90 7.88 13.96
CA TYR A 109 14.62 8.49 12.66
C TYR A 109 13.24 9.12 12.65
N GLY A 110 13.09 10.17 11.86
CA GLY A 110 11.80 10.80 11.57
C GLY A 110 11.27 10.37 10.21
N VAL A 111 9.96 10.26 10.11
CA VAL A 111 9.24 10.03 8.86
C VAL A 111 8.33 11.22 8.60
N ARG A 112 8.35 11.73 7.39
CA ARG A 112 7.41 12.74 6.90
C ARG A 112 6.65 12.22 5.71
N LEU A 113 5.33 12.38 5.76
CA LEU A 113 4.43 12.14 4.64
C LEU A 113 3.90 13.45 4.12
N GLY A 114 3.84 13.57 2.82
CA GLY A 114 3.35 14.77 2.16
C GLY A 114 2.57 14.50 0.89
N VAL A 115 1.95 15.56 0.41
CA VAL A 115 1.33 15.62 -0.90
C VAL A 115 2.01 16.74 -1.68
N MET A 116 2.58 16.42 -2.83
CA MET A 116 3.21 17.41 -3.69
C MET A 116 2.19 18.46 -4.13
N VAL A 117 2.53 19.72 -3.95
CA VAL A 117 1.72 20.86 -4.41
C VAL A 117 2.26 21.44 -5.71
N ASP A 118 3.56 21.29 -5.94
CA ASP A 118 4.27 21.57 -7.18
C ASP A 118 5.54 20.72 -7.27
N GLU A 119 6.41 20.97 -8.24
CA GLU A 119 7.61 20.15 -8.44
C GLU A 119 8.67 20.29 -7.32
N GLU A 120 8.62 21.35 -6.52
CA GLU A 120 9.64 21.67 -5.52
C GLU A 120 9.13 21.62 -4.09
N SER A 121 7.81 21.62 -3.89
CA SER A 121 7.21 21.74 -2.56
C SER A 121 6.12 20.71 -2.31
N TYR A 122 5.96 20.34 -1.04
CA TYR A 122 4.91 19.44 -0.60
C TYR A 122 4.18 20.02 0.63
N ALA A 123 2.92 19.67 0.77
CA ALA A 123 2.16 19.90 1.98
C ALA A 123 2.35 18.71 2.93
N LEU A 124 2.84 18.95 4.14
CA LEU A 124 3.00 17.94 5.17
C LEU A 124 1.62 17.48 5.64
N VAL A 125 1.39 16.16 5.62
CA VAL A 125 0.11 15.56 6.05
C VAL A 125 0.27 14.63 7.25
N GLY A 126 1.48 14.15 7.54
CA GLY A 126 1.73 13.32 8.70
C GLY A 126 3.21 13.19 9.02
N GLU A 127 3.50 12.95 10.28
CA GLU A 127 4.84 12.71 10.80
C GLU A 127 4.84 11.52 11.76
N GLY A 128 5.96 10.82 11.82
CA GLY A 128 6.19 9.75 12.77
C GLY A 128 7.66 9.66 13.14
N VAL A 129 7.95 8.89 14.19
CA VAL A 129 9.31 8.59 14.61
C VAL A 129 9.45 7.11 14.88
N PHE A 130 10.64 6.56 14.66
CA PHE A 130 10.93 5.18 14.98
C PHE A 130 12.41 5.01 15.36
N GLN A 131 12.67 3.95 16.08
CA GLN A 131 14.03 3.48 16.38
C GLN A 131 14.32 2.22 15.57
N ARG A 132 15.49 2.18 14.98
CA ARG A 132 15.94 1.00 14.23
C ARG A 132 16.44 -0.08 15.16
#